data_7bc5bf67873daae076a2ceeda3d13db6
#
_entry.id   7bc5bf67873daae076a2ceeda3d13db6
#
_cell.length_a   1.000
_cell.length_b   1.000
_cell.length_c   1.000
_cell.angle_alpha   90.00
_cell.angle_beta   90.00
_cell.angle_gamma   90.00
#
_symmetry.space_group_name_H-M   'P 1'
#
loop_
_entity.id
_entity.type
_entity.pdbx_description
1 polymer ?
#
loop_
_entity_poly.entity_id
_entity_poly.type
_entity_poly.pdbx_seq_one_letter_code
_entity_poly.pdbx_strand_id
1 'polypeptide(L)'
;SGTSMVDVTLYNIRRERMNELFSEGQRFADLIRWRSFDRMITAKWIPEGVNFWDNLYLLYDADIKADGTSDAVVSGKEQGKYLRPYSRNLESSNELRDGYNWHEAYYLYPIGISDIRTASADRDINNSNIYQNINWPTTAGGHAEK
;
A
#
# COMPACT_ATOMS: atom_id res chain seq x y z
N SER A 1 18.64 -8.84 -1.27
CA SER A 1 17.64 -8.36 -0.30
C SER A 1 18.13 -7.04 0.26
N GLY A 2 17.80 -5.96 -0.43
CA GLY A 2 18.20 -4.63 -0.03
C GLY A 2 17.40 -4.14 1.16
N THR A 3 17.83 -4.48 2.35
CA THR A 3 17.55 -3.68 3.51
C THR A 3 18.54 -2.53 3.52
N SER A 4 18.41 -1.59 2.60
CA SER A 4 19.09 -0.32 2.80
C SER A 4 18.40 0.37 3.97
N MET A 5 18.84 0.05 5.16
CA MET A 5 18.55 0.86 6.30
C MET A 5 19.16 2.23 6.00
N VAL A 6 18.32 3.25 5.98
CA VAL A 6 18.83 4.60 5.86
C VAL A 6 19.78 4.89 7.04
N ASP A 7 20.73 5.74 6.81
CA ASP A 7 21.61 6.24 7.87
C ASP A 7 20.80 6.70 9.10
N VAL A 8 21.36 6.50 10.29
CA VAL A 8 20.66 6.82 11.55
C VAL A 8 20.26 8.30 11.60
N THR A 9 21.09 9.19 11.09
CA THR A 9 20.77 10.63 11.05
C THR A 9 19.58 10.89 10.16
N LEU A 10 19.57 10.31 8.96
CA LEU A 10 18.46 10.44 8.03
C LEU A 10 17.17 9.82 8.59
N TYR A 11 17.28 8.68 9.29
CA TYR A 11 16.14 8.06 9.99
C TYR A 11 15.56 9.01 11.03
N ASN A 12 16.40 9.64 11.86
CA ASN A 12 15.95 10.57 12.89
C ASN A 12 15.29 11.82 12.28
N ILE A 13 15.86 12.38 11.22
CA ILE A 13 15.27 13.52 10.50
C ILE A 13 13.87 13.15 9.95
N ARG A 14 13.73 11.99 9.32
CA ARG A 14 12.45 11.51 8.80
C ARG A 14 11.42 11.26 9.89
N ARG A 15 11.85 10.74 11.04
CA ARG A 15 11.00 10.53 12.20
C ARG A 15 10.52 11.85 12.79
N GLU A 16 11.43 12.81 12.97
CA GLU A 16 11.09 14.13 13.49
C GLU A 16 10.10 14.84 12.54
N ARG A 17 10.39 14.84 11.25
CA ARG A 17 9.47 15.38 10.27
C ARG A 17 8.06 14.73 10.34
N MET A 18 7.98 13.42 10.58
CA MET A 18 6.71 12.73 10.76
C MET A 18 5.94 13.23 11.98
N ASN A 19 6.66 13.48 13.09
CA ASN A 19 6.05 13.97 14.32
C ASN A 19 5.59 15.42 14.18
N GLU A 20 6.42 16.29 13.62
CA GLU A 20 6.11 17.70 13.43
C GLU A 20 4.95 17.95 12.45
N LEU A 21 4.88 17.16 11.39
CA LEU A 21 3.84 17.28 10.37
C LEU A 21 2.69 16.27 10.55
N PHE A 22 2.48 15.80 11.77
CA PHE A 22 1.38 14.90 12.07
C PHE A 22 0.02 15.55 11.74
N SER A 23 -0.83 14.81 11.05
CA SER A 23 -2.15 15.26 10.57
C SER A 23 -2.17 16.36 9.49
N GLU A 24 -1.04 16.76 8.93
CA GLU A 24 -0.97 17.75 7.84
C GLU A 24 -1.09 17.13 6.44
N GLY A 25 -1.37 15.85 6.33
CA GLY A 25 -1.53 15.14 5.05
C GLY A 25 -0.23 14.93 4.26
N GLN A 26 0.93 15.30 4.80
CA GLN A 26 2.21 15.25 4.08
C GLN A 26 2.82 13.84 4.02
N ARG A 27 2.37 12.92 4.89
CA ARG A 27 3.01 11.62 5.08
C ARG A 27 3.10 10.78 3.81
N PHE A 28 2.02 10.73 3.02
CA PHE A 28 2.01 9.95 1.80
C PHE A 28 3.01 10.48 0.77
N ALA A 29 3.05 11.80 0.57
CA ALA A 29 4.00 12.44 -0.32
C ALA A 29 5.46 12.19 0.10
N ASP A 30 5.74 12.19 1.39
CA ASP A 30 7.05 11.86 1.93
C ASP A 30 7.43 10.40 1.64
N LEU A 31 6.52 9.46 1.84
CA LEU A 31 6.75 8.04 1.55
C LEU A 31 7.03 7.79 0.06
N ILE A 32 6.31 8.49 -0.83
CA ILE A 32 6.54 8.48 -2.27
C ILE A 32 7.96 9.00 -2.59
N ARG A 33 8.30 10.20 -2.14
CA ARG A 33 9.61 10.83 -2.40
C ARG A 33 10.78 10.00 -1.88
N TRP A 34 10.59 9.32 -0.77
CA TRP A 34 11.62 8.48 -0.15
C TRP A 34 11.67 7.06 -0.70
N ARG A 35 10.83 6.72 -1.68
CA ARG A 35 10.66 5.37 -2.22
C ARG A 35 10.49 4.31 -1.11
N SER A 36 9.72 4.66 -0.09
CA SER A 36 9.55 3.82 1.10
C SER A 36 8.74 2.56 0.85
N PHE A 37 8.06 2.46 -0.29
CA PHE A 37 7.24 1.32 -0.69
C PHE A 37 8.00 0.29 -1.53
N ASP A 38 9.28 0.48 -1.85
CA ASP A 38 10.07 -0.43 -2.69
C ASP A 38 10.04 -1.88 -2.18
N ARG A 39 9.99 -2.06 -0.87
CA ARG A 39 9.85 -3.40 -0.28
C ARG A 39 8.55 -4.10 -0.64
N MET A 40 7.49 -3.35 -0.87
CA MET A 40 6.17 -3.87 -1.19
C MET A 40 6.04 -4.28 -2.67
N ILE A 41 7.03 -3.96 -3.51
CA ILE A 41 7.09 -4.40 -4.90
C ILE A 41 7.40 -5.91 -4.97
N THR A 42 8.27 -6.38 -4.09
CA THR A 42 8.74 -7.78 -4.08
C THR A 42 8.05 -8.65 -3.03
N ALA A 43 7.53 -8.05 -1.97
CA ALA A 43 6.88 -8.77 -0.88
C ALA A 43 5.71 -7.95 -0.34
N LYS A 44 4.54 -8.58 -0.24
CA LYS A 44 3.36 -7.94 0.34
C LYS A 44 3.63 -7.53 1.78
N TRP A 45 3.17 -6.34 2.14
CA TRP A 45 3.18 -5.88 3.51
C TRP A 45 1.86 -6.22 4.19
N ILE A 46 1.96 -6.97 5.29
CA ILE A 46 0.80 -7.37 6.09
C ILE A 46 0.84 -6.54 7.37
N PRO A 47 -0.12 -5.62 7.59
CA PRO A 47 -0.23 -4.92 8.87
C PRO A 47 -0.50 -5.94 9.98
N GLU A 48 0.28 -5.91 11.04
CA GLU A 48 0.13 -6.88 12.12
C GLU A 48 -1.18 -6.69 12.90
N GLY A 49 -1.63 -5.47 13.05
CA GLY A 49 -2.82 -5.17 13.83
C GLY A 49 -2.54 -5.18 15.34
N VAL A 50 -3.54 -5.55 16.14
CA VAL A 50 -3.44 -5.59 17.60
C VAL A 50 -2.98 -6.98 18.05
N ASN A 51 -1.99 -7.04 18.93
CA ASN A 51 -1.57 -8.29 19.57
C ASN A 51 -2.63 -8.72 20.61
N PHE A 52 -3.68 -9.38 20.12
CA PHE A 52 -4.86 -9.72 20.90
C PHE A 52 -4.74 -11.09 21.56
N TRP A 53 -4.32 -12.10 20.79
CA TRP A 53 -4.40 -13.49 21.20
C TRP A 53 -3.38 -13.92 22.27
N ASP A 54 -2.31 -13.13 22.46
CA ASP A 54 -1.33 -13.42 23.53
C ASP A 54 -1.84 -13.01 24.91
N ASN A 55 -2.32 -11.78 25.04
CA ASN A 55 -2.58 -11.19 26.35
C ASN A 55 -4.01 -10.66 26.51
N LEU A 56 -4.52 -9.91 25.53
CA LEU A 56 -5.84 -9.28 25.66
C LEU A 56 -6.98 -10.28 25.63
N TYR A 57 -6.86 -11.36 24.87
CA TYR A 57 -7.87 -12.40 24.79
C TYR A 57 -8.18 -13.03 26.14
N LEU A 58 -7.17 -13.21 27.01
CA LEU A 58 -7.35 -13.76 28.34
C LEU A 58 -8.25 -12.92 29.23
N LEU A 59 -8.39 -11.62 28.93
CA LEU A 59 -9.27 -10.69 29.66
C LEU A 59 -10.70 -10.70 29.10
N TYR A 60 -10.90 -11.12 27.85
CA TYR A 60 -12.17 -10.97 27.12
C TYR A 60 -12.67 -12.27 26.47
N ASP A 61 -12.13 -13.43 26.84
CA ASP A 61 -12.43 -14.70 26.20
C ASP A 61 -13.92 -15.09 26.25
N ALA A 62 -14.65 -14.59 27.28
CA ALA A 62 -16.08 -14.80 27.42
C ALA A 62 -16.91 -13.98 26.40
N ASP A 63 -16.37 -12.83 25.94
CA ASP A 63 -17.08 -11.86 25.13
C ASP A 63 -16.73 -11.92 23.65
N ILE A 64 -15.62 -12.55 23.29
CA ILE A 64 -15.13 -12.59 21.92
C ILE A 64 -14.96 -14.03 21.45
N LYS A 65 -15.64 -14.37 20.36
CA LYS A 65 -15.54 -15.68 19.74
C LYS A 65 -14.56 -15.65 18.56
N ALA A 66 -13.54 -16.52 18.64
CA ALA A 66 -12.56 -16.67 17.55
C ALA A 66 -13.10 -17.41 16.32
N ASP A 67 -14.28 -18.01 16.43
CA ASP A 67 -14.93 -18.78 15.37
C ASP A 67 -15.59 -17.93 14.28
N GLY A 68 -15.57 -16.61 14.43
CA GLY A 68 -16.17 -15.68 13.47
C GLY A 68 -17.69 -15.57 13.52
N THR A 69 -18.33 -16.12 14.55
CA THR A 69 -19.79 -16.04 14.76
C THR A 69 -20.20 -14.88 15.65
N SER A 70 -19.26 -14.12 16.21
CA SER A 70 -19.53 -12.93 17.00
C SER A 70 -19.86 -11.74 16.10
N ASP A 71 -20.49 -10.71 16.67
CA ASP A 71 -20.80 -9.47 15.96
C ASP A 71 -19.52 -8.68 15.55
N ALA A 72 -18.40 -8.95 16.21
CA ALA A 72 -17.13 -8.36 15.85
C ALA A 72 -16.50 -9.10 14.66
N VAL A 73 -16.13 -8.37 13.62
CA VAL A 73 -15.34 -8.91 12.49
C VAL A 73 -13.89 -8.98 12.91
N VAL A 74 -13.48 -10.17 13.33
CA VAL A 74 -12.12 -10.42 13.83
C VAL A 74 -11.42 -11.50 13.03
N SER A 75 -10.10 -11.44 12.95
CA SER A 75 -9.31 -12.54 12.42
C SER A 75 -9.33 -13.71 13.38
N GLY A 76 -9.42 -14.94 12.85
CA GLY A 76 -9.36 -16.14 13.65
C GLY A 76 -8.02 -16.30 14.36
N LYS A 77 -8.03 -17.08 15.43
CA LYS A 77 -6.83 -17.39 16.23
C LYS A 77 -5.72 -18.07 15.41
N GLU A 78 -6.10 -18.79 14.37
CA GLU A 78 -5.20 -19.44 13.40
C GLU A 78 -4.34 -18.46 12.60
N GLN A 79 -4.70 -17.18 12.57
CA GLN A 79 -3.89 -16.12 11.95
C GLN A 79 -2.78 -15.61 12.87
N GLY A 80 -2.46 -16.33 13.93
CA GLY A 80 -1.44 -15.99 14.90
C GLY A 80 -1.97 -15.08 16.00
N LYS A 81 -1.07 -14.39 16.66
CA LYS A 81 -1.38 -13.57 17.84
C LYS A 81 -2.08 -12.23 17.56
N TYR A 82 -2.13 -11.82 16.32
CA TYR A 82 -2.65 -10.51 15.93
C TYR A 82 -4.10 -10.56 15.46
N LEU A 83 -4.88 -9.64 15.99
CA LEU A 83 -6.22 -9.36 15.52
C LEU A 83 -6.17 -8.47 14.29
N ARG A 84 -6.67 -8.97 13.15
CA ARG A 84 -6.66 -8.29 11.85
C ARG A 84 -8.06 -8.20 11.26
N PRO A 85 -8.94 -7.36 11.80
CA PRO A 85 -10.36 -7.31 11.40
C PRO A 85 -10.55 -7.02 9.90
N TYR A 86 -9.70 -6.14 9.34
CA TYR A 86 -9.77 -5.74 7.94
C TYR A 86 -9.60 -6.90 6.95
N SER A 87 -8.82 -7.93 7.32
CA SER A 87 -8.55 -9.06 6.41
C SER A 87 -9.80 -9.93 6.16
N ARG A 88 -10.78 -9.89 7.06
CA ARG A 88 -12.02 -10.65 6.91
C ARG A 88 -13.08 -9.94 6.06
N ASN A 89 -12.99 -8.63 5.96
CA ASN A 89 -13.92 -7.82 5.19
C ASN A 89 -13.63 -7.81 3.69
N LEU A 90 -12.47 -8.36 3.28
CA LEU A 90 -12.09 -8.42 1.88
C LEU A 90 -12.53 -9.75 1.28
N GLU A 91 -13.13 -9.68 0.09
CA GLU A 91 -13.45 -10.87 -0.69
C GLU A 91 -12.20 -11.65 -1.06
N SER A 92 -12.34 -12.95 -1.31
CA SER A 92 -11.21 -13.83 -1.66
C SER A 92 -10.48 -13.41 -2.94
N SER A 93 -11.17 -12.72 -3.85
CA SER A 93 -10.63 -12.18 -5.09
C SER A 93 -9.90 -10.83 -4.90
N ASN A 94 -9.99 -10.21 -3.74
CA ASN A 94 -9.36 -8.92 -3.52
C ASN A 94 -7.84 -9.07 -3.36
N GLU A 95 -7.08 -8.37 -4.17
CA GLU A 95 -5.62 -8.41 -4.16
C GLU A 95 -4.99 -8.00 -2.83
N LEU A 96 -5.69 -7.19 -2.04
CA LEU A 96 -5.21 -6.69 -0.76
C LEU A 96 -5.49 -7.63 0.41
N ARG A 97 -6.24 -8.71 0.19
CA ARG A 97 -6.61 -9.66 1.26
C ARG A 97 -5.40 -10.26 1.96
N ASP A 98 -4.36 -10.58 1.18
CA ASP A 98 -3.13 -11.20 1.69
C ASP A 98 -2.02 -10.18 1.96
N GLY A 99 -2.38 -8.93 2.09
CA GLY A 99 -1.46 -7.84 2.34
C GLY A 99 -1.41 -6.82 1.20
N TYR A 100 -0.76 -5.70 1.48
CA TYR A 100 -0.62 -4.59 0.55
C TYR A 100 0.60 -4.79 -0.34
N ASN A 101 0.44 -4.57 -1.62
CA ASN A 101 1.51 -4.52 -2.61
C ASN A 101 1.69 -3.09 -3.13
N TRP A 102 2.78 -2.87 -3.82
CA TRP A 102 3.09 -1.62 -4.50
C TRP A 102 3.66 -1.93 -5.88
N HIS A 103 3.20 -1.22 -6.90
CA HIS A 103 3.79 -1.28 -8.24
C HIS A 103 4.73 -0.09 -8.42
N GLU A 104 5.86 -0.30 -9.06
CA GLU A 104 6.83 0.77 -9.28
C GLU A 104 6.22 1.96 -10.03
N ALA A 105 5.30 1.68 -10.93
CA ALA A 105 4.54 2.68 -11.66
C ALA A 105 3.84 3.71 -10.76
N TYR A 106 3.41 3.31 -9.56
CA TYR A 106 2.64 4.18 -8.65
C TYR A 106 3.43 5.34 -8.04
N TYR A 107 4.75 5.35 -8.22
CA TYR A 107 5.55 6.52 -7.85
C TYR A 107 5.34 7.71 -8.79
N LEU A 108 4.82 7.47 -9.99
CA LEU A 108 4.50 8.50 -10.97
C LEU A 108 3.06 8.29 -11.45
N TYR A 109 2.27 9.34 -11.50
CA TYR A 109 0.91 9.25 -12.04
C TYR A 109 0.96 8.98 -13.55
N PRO A 110 -0.01 8.22 -14.10
CA PRO A 110 -0.11 8.06 -15.54
C PRO A 110 -0.49 9.39 -16.20
N ILE A 111 0.06 9.62 -17.39
CA ILE A 111 -0.37 10.72 -18.25
C ILE A 111 -1.62 10.26 -19.01
N GLY A 112 -2.65 11.10 -19.03
CA GLY A 112 -3.88 10.78 -19.75
C GLY A 112 -3.64 10.55 -21.24
N ILE A 113 -4.25 9.53 -21.81
CA ILE A 113 -4.15 9.22 -23.24
C ILE A 113 -4.60 10.42 -24.11
N SER A 114 -5.61 11.17 -23.64
CA SER A 114 -6.07 12.41 -24.28
C SER A 114 -4.97 13.45 -24.37
N ASP A 115 -4.15 13.59 -23.33
CA ASP A 115 -3.07 14.58 -23.28
C ASP A 115 -1.94 14.18 -24.23
N ILE A 116 -1.60 12.91 -24.28
CA ILE A 116 -0.63 12.36 -25.24
C ILE A 116 -1.09 12.61 -26.68
N ARG A 117 -2.37 12.34 -26.98
CA ARG A 117 -2.94 12.61 -28.31
C ARG A 117 -2.95 14.07 -28.68
N THR A 118 -3.27 14.93 -27.73
CA THR A 118 -3.34 16.39 -27.98
C THR A 118 -1.95 16.99 -28.23
N ALA A 119 -0.91 16.36 -27.70
CA ALA A 119 0.48 16.77 -27.91
C ALA A 119 1.03 16.35 -29.28
N SER A 120 0.31 15.51 -30.05
CA SER A 120 0.66 15.15 -31.42
C SER A 120 -0.13 16.00 -32.43
N ALA A 121 0.54 16.44 -33.50
CA ALA A 121 -0.08 17.24 -34.56
C ALA A 121 -1.18 16.48 -35.32
N ASP A 122 -1.02 15.17 -35.49
CA ASP A 122 -1.92 14.26 -36.18
C ASP A 122 -2.86 13.49 -35.22
N ARG A 123 -2.75 13.76 -33.90
CA ARG A 123 -3.47 13.06 -32.83
C ARG A 123 -3.18 11.56 -32.75
N ASP A 124 -2.08 11.10 -33.34
CA ASP A 124 -1.57 9.75 -33.14
C ASP A 124 -0.64 9.73 -31.92
N ILE A 125 -0.92 8.83 -30.97
CA ILE A 125 -0.12 8.67 -29.77
C ILE A 125 1.34 8.28 -30.06
N ASN A 126 1.58 7.58 -31.18
CA ASN A 126 2.92 7.15 -31.58
C ASN A 126 3.78 8.32 -32.08
N ASN A 127 3.17 9.41 -32.51
CA ASN A 127 3.84 10.62 -33.01
C ASN A 127 3.84 11.76 -31.98
N SER A 128 3.48 11.47 -30.74
CA SER A 128 3.45 12.44 -29.67
C SER A 128 4.86 12.75 -29.15
N ASN A 129 5.07 14.00 -28.78
CA ASN A 129 6.28 14.43 -28.09
C ASN A 129 6.24 14.15 -26.58
N ILE A 130 5.10 13.68 -26.07
CA ILE A 130 4.91 13.28 -24.69
C ILE A 130 4.84 11.76 -24.62
N TYR A 131 5.68 11.18 -23.77
CA TYR A 131 5.72 9.74 -23.49
C TYR A 131 5.03 9.42 -22.17
N GLN A 132 4.43 8.25 -22.12
CA GLN A 132 3.85 7.74 -20.88
C GLN A 132 4.95 7.51 -19.81
N ASN A 133 4.60 7.72 -18.56
CA ASN A 133 5.48 7.38 -17.45
C ASN A 133 5.77 5.89 -17.45
N ILE A 134 6.97 5.56 -16.96
CA ILE A 134 7.48 4.17 -16.95
C ILE A 134 6.49 3.22 -16.26
N ASN A 135 6.35 2.03 -16.80
CA ASN A 135 5.48 0.95 -16.32
C ASN A 135 3.96 1.26 -16.36
N TRP A 136 3.57 2.38 -17.00
CA TRP A 136 2.19 2.64 -17.35
C TRP A 136 1.91 2.31 -18.81
N PRO A 137 0.82 1.59 -19.12
CA PRO A 137 0.46 1.28 -20.49
C PRO A 137 -0.01 2.51 -21.25
N THR A 138 0.15 2.48 -22.56
CA THR A 138 -0.40 3.49 -23.48
C THR A 138 -1.83 3.17 -23.92
N THR A 139 -2.36 2.01 -23.51
CA THR A 139 -3.72 1.56 -23.85
C THR A 139 -4.71 2.02 -22.80
N ALA A 140 -5.82 2.59 -23.22
CA ALA A 140 -6.91 2.98 -22.32
C ALA A 140 -7.44 1.77 -21.53
N GLY A 141 -7.58 1.93 -20.21
CA GLY A 141 -8.04 0.86 -19.32
C GLY A 141 -6.98 -0.19 -18.98
N GLY A 142 -5.75 -0.02 -19.44
CA GLY A 142 -4.63 -0.89 -19.05
C GLY A 142 -4.21 -0.67 -17.60
N HIS A 143 -3.64 -1.71 -16.99
CA HIS A 143 -3.14 -1.68 -15.62
C HIS A 143 -1.64 -1.40 -15.59
N ALA A 144 -1.16 -0.82 -14.48
CA ALA A 144 0.27 -0.64 -14.26
C ALA A 144 1.01 -1.98 -14.28
N GLU A 145 2.18 -2.00 -14.91
CA GLU A 145 3.09 -3.13 -14.88
C GLU A 145 4.00 -3.06 -13.64
N LYS A 146 4.46 -4.22 -13.18
CA LYS A 146 5.34 -4.32 -12.00
C LYS A 146 6.75 -3.82 -12.29
#